data_6c02f387ebaa549f42d2837f5aff0a80
#
_entry.id   6c02f387ebaa549f42d2837f5aff0a80
#
_cell.length_a   1.000
_cell.length_b   1.000
_cell.length_c   1.000
_cell.angle_alpha   90.00
_cell.angle_beta   90.00
_cell.angle_gamma   90.00
#
_symmetry.space_group_name_H-M   'P 1'
#
loop_
_entity.id
_entity.type
_entity.pdbx_description
1 polymer ?
#
loop_
_entity_poly.entity_id
_entity_poly.type
_entity_poly.pdbx_seq_one_letter_code
_entity_poly.pdbx_strand_id
1 'polypeptide(L)'
;DLLLKKNLIKNQYQILDQLALDINKKYGNLSITVGIAEIINDSFFPNLYNSIALLERGEWKIIARKIILPTYEVFDEKRYFRSEEKVSVLIKQIKNKTWRLGFTICEDLWVNKNIEGRGIHKKNPISDLKKKKVDILVNLSASPYTFKKLELRSKVSSFAAKYLQVPLIYVNQIGANDN
;
A
#
# COMPACT_ATOMS: atom_id res chain seq x y z
N ASP A 1 -4.03 -20.01 -1.74
CA ASP A 1 -3.71 -20.34 -3.16
C ASP A 1 -4.57 -19.61 -4.21
N LEU A 2 -5.50 -18.74 -3.80
CA LEU A 2 -6.34 -17.97 -4.74
C LEU A 2 -5.49 -17.03 -5.62
N LEU A 3 -4.44 -16.44 -5.08
CA LEU A 3 -3.51 -15.56 -5.82
C LEU A 3 -2.78 -16.27 -6.97
N LEU A 4 -2.68 -17.59 -6.95
CA LEU A 4 -2.09 -18.38 -8.05
C LEU A 4 -3.07 -18.57 -9.22
N LYS A 5 -4.34 -18.23 -9.04
CA LYS A 5 -5.36 -18.34 -10.10
C LYS A 5 -5.35 -17.09 -10.97
N LYS A 6 -4.71 -17.14 -12.13
CA LYS A 6 -4.62 -16.01 -13.08
C LYS A 6 -5.97 -15.35 -13.40
N ASN A 7 -7.04 -16.15 -13.47
CA ASN A 7 -8.39 -15.64 -13.75
C ASN A 7 -8.92 -14.74 -12.62
N LEU A 8 -8.56 -15.01 -11.36
CA LEU A 8 -8.96 -14.15 -10.24
C LEU A 8 -8.40 -12.73 -10.42
N ILE A 9 -7.13 -12.62 -10.78
CA ILE A 9 -6.48 -11.32 -10.94
C ILE A 9 -6.96 -10.59 -12.21
N LYS A 10 -7.23 -11.34 -13.30
CA LYS A 10 -7.87 -10.76 -14.50
C LYS A 10 -9.25 -10.19 -14.18
N ASN A 11 -10.07 -10.94 -13.42
CA ASN A 11 -11.37 -10.44 -12.95
C ASN A 11 -11.24 -9.20 -12.07
N GLN A 12 -10.21 -9.14 -11.19
CA GLN A 12 -9.91 -7.94 -10.41
C GLN A 12 -9.69 -6.72 -11.32
N TYR A 13 -8.96 -6.87 -12.44
CA TYR A 13 -8.73 -5.76 -13.38
C TYR A 13 -10.02 -5.31 -14.07
N GLN A 14 -10.88 -6.24 -14.50
CA GLN A 14 -12.19 -5.91 -15.07
C GLN A 14 -13.08 -5.14 -14.07
N ILE A 15 -13.05 -5.54 -12.79
CA ILE A 15 -13.76 -4.82 -11.72
C ILE A 15 -13.18 -3.41 -11.53
N LEU A 16 -11.87 -3.25 -11.61
CA LEU A 16 -11.23 -1.94 -11.49
C LEU A 16 -11.59 -1.01 -12.66
N ASP A 17 -11.63 -1.55 -13.89
CA ASP A 17 -12.05 -0.81 -15.08
C ASP A 17 -13.48 -0.28 -14.89
N GLN A 18 -14.42 -1.16 -14.50
CA GLN A 18 -15.81 -0.77 -14.26
C GLN A 18 -15.94 0.23 -13.10
N LEU A 19 -15.24 -0.02 -11.98
CA LEU A 19 -15.26 0.84 -10.81
C LEU A 19 -14.72 2.25 -11.12
N ALA A 20 -13.65 2.35 -11.91
CA ALA A 20 -13.10 3.65 -12.32
C ALA A 20 -14.11 4.46 -13.14
N LEU A 21 -14.83 3.80 -14.08
CA LEU A 21 -15.88 4.43 -14.86
C LEU A 21 -17.05 4.88 -13.98
N ASP A 22 -17.53 4.04 -13.07
CA ASP A 22 -18.66 4.33 -12.18
C ASP A 22 -18.34 5.50 -11.21
N ILE A 23 -17.13 5.53 -10.65
CA ILE A 23 -16.65 6.62 -9.80
C ILE A 23 -16.63 7.92 -10.60
N ASN A 24 -16.06 7.90 -11.79
CA ASN A 24 -15.99 9.09 -12.63
C ASN A 24 -17.37 9.61 -13.01
N LYS A 25 -18.29 8.73 -13.38
CA LYS A 25 -19.69 9.08 -13.71
C LYS A 25 -20.42 9.71 -12.52
N LYS A 26 -20.22 9.19 -11.31
CA LYS A 26 -20.96 9.61 -10.12
C LYS A 26 -20.32 10.81 -9.40
N TYR A 27 -19.00 10.88 -9.38
CA TYR A 27 -18.25 11.82 -8.53
C TYR A 27 -17.22 12.67 -9.29
N GLY A 28 -17.06 12.47 -10.60
CA GLY A 28 -16.21 13.27 -11.48
C GLY A 28 -14.75 13.32 -11.05
N ASN A 29 -14.38 14.32 -10.25
CA ASN A 29 -12.98 14.58 -9.89
C ASN A 29 -12.47 13.79 -8.66
N LEU A 30 -13.23 12.80 -8.16
CA LEU A 30 -12.78 11.98 -7.05
C LEU A 30 -11.63 11.06 -7.49
N SER A 31 -10.57 11.01 -6.67
CA SER A 31 -9.47 10.05 -6.82
C SER A 31 -9.53 9.04 -5.67
N ILE A 32 -9.49 7.76 -5.99
CA ILE A 32 -9.53 6.66 -5.00
C ILE A 32 -8.28 5.81 -5.15
N THR A 33 -7.70 5.39 -4.03
CA THR A 33 -6.61 4.41 -4.02
C THR A 33 -7.07 3.10 -3.40
N VAL A 34 -6.74 1.98 -4.06
CA VAL A 34 -7.09 0.63 -3.60
C VAL A 34 -5.88 -0.29 -3.66
N GLY A 35 -5.80 -1.25 -2.71
CA GLY A 35 -4.81 -2.32 -2.73
C GLY A 35 -5.21 -3.40 -3.73
N ILE A 36 -4.28 -3.88 -4.53
CA ILE A 36 -4.49 -4.92 -5.53
C ILE A 36 -3.32 -5.88 -5.64
N ALA A 37 -3.57 -7.06 -6.20
CA ALA A 37 -2.51 -7.94 -6.70
C ALA A 37 -2.23 -7.59 -8.16
N GLU A 38 -1.00 -7.18 -8.46
CA GLU A 38 -0.55 -6.81 -9.80
C GLU A 38 0.21 -7.96 -10.44
N ILE A 39 -0.16 -8.37 -11.67
CA ILE A 39 0.57 -9.38 -12.44
C ILE A 39 1.81 -8.76 -13.08
N ILE A 40 2.95 -9.44 -12.95
CA ILE A 40 4.17 -9.16 -13.68
C ILE A 40 4.23 -10.06 -14.91
N ASN A 41 4.40 -9.48 -16.08
CA ASN A 41 4.64 -10.23 -17.32
C ASN A 41 6.11 -10.68 -17.38
N ASP A 42 6.45 -11.62 -16.49
CA ASP A 42 7.78 -12.17 -16.33
C ASP A 42 7.66 -13.70 -16.15
N SER A 43 8.63 -14.45 -16.62
CA SER A 43 8.70 -15.91 -16.48
C SER A 43 9.12 -16.38 -15.08
N PHE A 44 9.65 -15.49 -14.25
CA PHE A 44 10.15 -15.83 -12.91
C PHE A 44 9.06 -15.73 -11.84
N PHE A 45 8.91 -16.78 -11.05
CA PHE A 45 8.05 -16.80 -9.87
C PHE A 45 8.80 -16.28 -8.62
N PRO A 46 8.15 -15.56 -7.69
CA PRO A 46 6.77 -15.08 -7.73
C PRO A 46 6.58 -13.96 -8.77
N ASN A 47 5.42 -13.95 -9.43
CA ASN A 47 5.12 -13.06 -10.55
C ASN A 47 4.02 -12.04 -10.23
N LEU A 48 3.86 -11.69 -8.95
CA LEU A 48 2.93 -10.68 -8.47
C LEU A 48 3.64 -9.60 -7.67
N TYR A 49 3.06 -8.39 -7.69
CA TYR A 49 3.29 -7.36 -6.69
C TYR A 49 2.04 -7.11 -5.85
N ASN A 50 2.22 -6.83 -4.56
CA ASN A 50 1.21 -6.20 -3.72
C ASN A 50 1.28 -4.69 -4.00
N SER A 51 0.25 -4.13 -4.66
CA SER A 51 0.31 -2.81 -5.27
C SER A 51 -0.84 -1.91 -4.86
N ILE A 52 -0.68 -0.62 -5.05
CA ILE A 52 -1.73 0.38 -4.94
C ILE A 52 -2.09 0.86 -6.34
N ALA A 53 -3.37 0.72 -6.70
CA ALA A 53 -3.94 1.35 -7.88
C ALA A 53 -4.60 2.69 -7.50
N LEU A 54 -4.41 3.68 -8.34
CA LEU A 54 -5.14 4.95 -8.33
C LEU A 54 -6.22 4.93 -9.40
N LEU A 55 -7.47 5.12 -8.97
CA LEU A 55 -8.63 5.27 -9.85
C LEU A 55 -8.99 6.75 -9.94
N GLU A 56 -8.96 7.31 -11.12
CA GLU A 56 -9.34 8.71 -11.39
C GLU A 56 -9.73 8.92 -12.85
N ARG A 57 -10.68 9.80 -13.10
CA ARG A 57 -11.11 10.20 -14.45
C ARG A 57 -11.54 9.03 -15.35
N GLY A 58 -12.09 7.98 -14.79
CA GLY A 58 -12.55 6.81 -15.51
C GLY A 58 -11.50 5.77 -15.84
N GLU A 59 -10.27 5.97 -15.38
CA GLU A 59 -9.12 5.08 -15.59
C GLU A 59 -8.47 4.69 -14.27
N TRP A 60 -7.62 3.67 -14.29
CA TRP A 60 -6.77 3.34 -13.16
C TRP A 60 -5.33 3.05 -13.58
N LYS A 61 -4.40 3.26 -12.66
CA LYS A 61 -2.98 2.96 -12.86
C LYS A 61 -2.31 2.56 -11.56
N ILE A 62 -1.24 1.79 -11.64
CA ILE A 62 -0.38 1.48 -10.48
C ILE A 62 0.40 2.71 -10.09
N ILE A 63 0.40 3.03 -8.79
CA ILE A 63 1.14 4.17 -8.25
C ILE A 63 2.18 3.79 -7.19
N ALA A 64 2.06 2.62 -6.56
CA ALA A 64 3.03 2.14 -5.58
C ALA A 64 2.98 0.62 -5.48
N ARG A 65 4.10 0.03 -5.04
CA ARG A 65 4.26 -1.40 -4.75
C ARG A 65 4.88 -1.59 -3.38
N LYS A 66 4.50 -2.67 -2.71
CA LYS A 66 5.01 -3.01 -1.38
C LYS A 66 6.49 -3.36 -1.40
N ILE A 67 7.23 -2.83 -0.44
CA ILE A 67 8.68 -3.02 -0.31
C ILE A 67 9.00 -4.08 0.73
N ILE A 68 8.35 -4.04 1.89
CA ILE A 68 8.60 -4.98 2.99
C ILE A 68 7.53 -6.06 2.99
N LEU A 69 7.94 -7.29 2.67
CA LEU A 69 7.07 -8.47 2.66
C LEU A 69 7.26 -9.27 3.94
N PRO A 70 6.28 -9.29 4.86
CA PRO A 70 6.36 -10.07 6.08
C PRO A 70 6.35 -11.58 5.80
N THR A 71 7.15 -12.32 6.58
CA THR A 71 7.26 -13.79 6.52
C THR A 71 7.26 -14.40 7.93
N TYR A 72 6.43 -13.84 8.81
CA TYR A 72 6.32 -14.27 10.20
C TYR A 72 4.84 -14.42 10.59
N GLU A 73 4.57 -15.20 11.63
CA GLU A 73 3.22 -15.55 12.08
C GLU A 73 2.38 -16.14 10.94
N VAL A 74 1.23 -15.53 10.63
CA VAL A 74 0.32 -15.94 9.55
C VAL A 74 0.72 -15.40 8.17
N PHE A 75 1.78 -14.60 8.10
CA PHE A 75 2.19 -13.96 6.85
C PHE A 75 3.25 -14.77 6.12
N ASP A 76 3.01 -15.03 4.84
CA ASP A 76 3.99 -15.62 3.92
C ASP A 76 3.94 -14.87 2.57
N GLU A 77 4.08 -13.55 2.62
CA GLU A 77 3.91 -12.73 1.43
C GLU A 77 4.99 -12.98 0.36
N LYS A 78 6.22 -13.33 0.75
CA LYS A 78 7.29 -13.65 -0.20
C LYS A 78 7.00 -14.85 -1.09
N ARG A 79 6.08 -15.72 -0.67
CA ARG A 79 5.63 -16.85 -1.47
C ARG A 79 4.88 -16.42 -2.73
N TYR A 80 4.21 -15.28 -2.71
CA TYR A 80 3.33 -14.83 -3.79
C TYR A 80 3.79 -13.54 -4.45
N PHE A 81 4.44 -12.66 -3.69
CA PHE A 81 4.77 -11.32 -4.13
C PHE A 81 6.28 -11.06 -4.19
N ARG A 82 6.67 -10.23 -5.15
CA ARG A 82 7.99 -9.60 -5.19
C ARG A 82 8.01 -8.35 -4.34
N SER A 83 9.17 -8.09 -3.72
CA SER A 83 9.47 -6.83 -3.05
C SER A 83 9.88 -5.77 -4.08
N GLU A 84 9.27 -4.59 -3.99
CA GLU A 84 9.75 -3.42 -4.74
C GLU A 84 11.05 -2.89 -4.11
N GLU A 85 11.85 -2.18 -4.89
CA GLU A 85 13.12 -1.62 -4.41
C GLU A 85 13.02 -0.14 -4.05
N LYS A 86 12.15 0.59 -4.71
CA LYS A 86 12.06 2.05 -4.61
C LYS A 86 10.69 2.50 -4.11
N VAL A 87 10.70 3.49 -3.23
CA VAL A 87 9.47 4.17 -2.80
C VAL A 87 8.87 4.99 -3.94
N SER A 88 7.54 5.01 -3.99
CA SER A 88 6.78 5.77 -4.98
C SER A 88 6.23 7.05 -4.38
N VAL A 89 6.27 8.12 -5.17
CA VAL A 89 5.68 9.43 -4.83
C VAL A 89 4.80 9.88 -5.98
N LEU A 90 3.53 10.09 -5.69
CA LEU A 90 2.58 10.67 -6.64
C LEU A 90 2.59 12.19 -6.52
N ILE A 91 2.82 12.88 -7.62
CA ILE A 91 2.72 14.35 -7.68
C ILE A 91 1.32 14.72 -8.17
N LYS A 92 0.59 15.47 -7.35
CA LYS A 92 -0.77 15.95 -7.65
C LYS A 92 -0.81 17.46 -7.60
N GLN A 93 -1.37 18.06 -8.65
CA GLN A 93 -1.73 19.48 -8.66
C GLN A 93 -3.16 19.60 -8.14
N ILE A 94 -3.35 20.24 -6.97
CA ILE A 94 -4.67 20.50 -6.38
C ILE A 94 -4.80 21.99 -6.17
N LYS A 95 -5.73 22.61 -6.87
CA LYS A 95 -5.83 24.07 -6.95
C LYS A 95 -4.46 24.64 -7.43
N ASN A 96 -3.92 25.61 -6.72
CA ASN A 96 -2.65 26.26 -7.05
C ASN A 96 -1.44 25.67 -6.32
N LYS A 97 -1.58 24.46 -5.73
CA LYS A 97 -0.49 23.83 -4.98
C LYS A 97 -0.18 22.45 -5.51
N THR A 98 1.12 22.19 -5.65
CA THR A 98 1.65 20.86 -5.97
C THR A 98 1.85 20.06 -4.67
N TRP A 99 1.26 18.88 -4.61
CA TRP A 99 1.37 17.96 -3.49
C TRP A 99 2.18 16.73 -3.87
N ARG A 100 3.05 16.31 -2.98
CA ARG A 100 3.88 15.10 -3.08
C ARG A 100 3.33 14.06 -2.11
N LEU A 101 2.58 13.09 -2.61
CA LEU A 101 1.95 12.05 -1.81
C LEU A 101 2.85 10.81 -1.79
N GLY A 102 3.36 10.45 -0.62
CA GLY A 102 4.08 9.20 -0.40
C GLY A 102 3.11 8.07 -0.09
N PHE A 103 3.39 6.87 -0.60
CA PHE A 103 2.57 5.69 -0.35
C PHE A 103 3.38 4.58 0.28
N THR A 104 2.73 3.86 1.20
CA THR A 104 3.24 2.66 1.86
C THR A 104 2.12 1.63 2.00
N ILE A 105 2.50 0.35 2.07
CA ILE A 105 1.55 -0.74 2.23
C ILE A 105 1.90 -1.51 3.51
N CYS A 106 0.99 -1.44 4.49
CA CYS A 106 1.01 -2.21 5.72
C CYS A 106 2.40 -2.23 6.40
N GLU A 107 3.19 -3.29 6.22
CA GLU A 107 4.49 -3.52 6.84
C GLU A 107 5.55 -2.46 6.51
N ASP A 108 5.40 -1.71 5.43
CA ASP A 108 6.33 -0.64 5.06
C ASP A 108 6.45 0.47 6.12
N LEU A 109 5.45 0.62 7.02
CA LEU A 109 5.50 1.52 8.17
C LEU A 109 6.32 0.97 9.35
N TRP A 110 6.51 -0.36 9.44
CA TRP A 110 7.04 -1.03 10.62
C TRP A 110 8.56 -1.09 10.64
N VAL A 111 9.23 0.04 10.42
CA VAL A 111 10.68 0.15 10.29
C VAL A 111 11.39 0.60 11.56
N ASN A 112 10.65 0.91 12.64
CA ASN A 112 11.24 1.33 13.90
C ASN A 112 11.73 0.12 14.70
N LYS A 113 13.04 0.04 14.89
CA LYS A 113 13.72 -1.04 15.63
C LYS A 113 13.35 -1.12 17.12
N ASN A 114 12.82 -0.04 17.69
CA ASN A 114 12.45 0.03 19.11
C ASN A 114 11.02 -0.48 19.37
N ILE A 115 10.30 -0.95 18.35
CA ILE A 115 9.00 -1.54 18.51
C ILE A 115 9.17 -3.06 18.67
N GLU A 116 8.86 -3.57 19.85
CA GLU A 116 8.99 -4.99 20.18
C GLU A 116 8.24 -5.91 19.21
N GLY A 117 8.80 -7.10 18.98
CA GLY A 117 8.18 -8.15 18.18
C GLY A 117 8.31 -7.97 16.66
N ARG A 118 9.16 -7.06 16.17
CA ARG A 118 9.36 -6.87 14.73
C ARG A 118 10.79 -7.17 14.31
N GLY A 119 10.91 -7.84 13.15
CA GLY A 119 12.20 -8.13 12.53
C GLY A 119 12.92 -6.85 12.10
N ILE A 120 14.25 -6.91 12.07
CA ILE A 120 15.05 -5.82 11.52
C ILE A 120 14.97 -5.93 9.99
N HIS A 121 14.25 -4.99 9.37
CA HIS A 121 14.22 -4.91 7.92
C HIS A 121 15.48 -4.23 7.39
N LYS A 122 16.08 -4.78 6.34
CA LYS A 122 17.22 -4.16 5.65
C LYS A 122 16.80 -2.89 4.89
N LYS A 123 15.56 -2.84 4.40
CA LYS A 123 14.98 -1.70 3.68
C LYS A 123 14.22 -0.78 4.66
N ASN A 124 14.29 0.52 4.43
CA ASN A 124 13.56 1.51 5.22
C ASN A 124 12.81 2.50 4.31
N PRO A 125 11.58 2.14 3.88
CA PRO A 125 10.75 2.99 3.01
C PRO A 125 10.51 4.38 3.58
N ILE A 126 10.37 4.52 4.90
CA ILE A 126 10.11 5.80 5.55
C ILE A 126 11.31 6.73 5.42
N SER A 127 12.54 6.22 5.59
CA SER A 127 13.76 7.00 5.36
C SER A 127 13.89 7.46 3.91
N ASP A 128 13.51 6.60 2.96
CA ASP A 128 13.60 6.93 1.53
C ASP A 128 12.52 7.95 1.12
N LEU A 129 11.31 7.88 1.69
CA LEU A 129 10.27 8.89 1.50
C LEU A 129 10.69 10.26 2.07
N LYS A 130 11.45 10.30 3.18
CA LYS A 130 12.02 11.55 3.71
C LYS A 130 12.93 12.23 2.71
N LYS A 131 13.82 11.47 2.04
CA LYS A 131 14.68 12.00 0.96
C LYS A 131 13.88 12.55 -0.22
N LYS A 132 12.67 12.00 -0.46
CA LYS A 132 11.76 12.46 -1.52
C LYS A 132 10.94 13.69 -1.12
N LYS A 133 11.02 14.16 0.12
CA LYS A 133 10.32 15.36 0.63
C LYS A 133 8.81 15.30 0.35
N VAL A 134 8.15 14.24 0.82
CA VAL A 134 6.69 14.10 0.70
C VAL A 134 5.96 15.11 1.58
N ASP A 135 4.76 15.52 1.19
CA ASP A 135 3.90 16.45 1.95
C ASP A 135 2.86 15.70 2.79
N ILE A 136 2.46 14.50 2.35
CA ILE A 136 1.50 13.62 3.03
C ILE A 136 1.96 12.18 2.84
N LEU A 137 1.85 11.37 3.89
CA LEU A 137 2.02 9.93 3.81
C LEU A 137 0.67 9.23 3.86
N VAL A 138 0.42 8.31 2.93
CA VAL A 138 -0.76 7.44 2.90
C VAL A 138 -0.32 6.00 3.07
N ASN A 139 -0.92 5.30 4.04
CA ASN A 139 -0.68 3.88 4.26
C ASN A 139 -1.98 3.09 4.06
N LEU A 140 -1.94 2.11 3.17
CA LEU A 140 -3.01 1.14 2.97
C LEU A 140 -2.63 -0.17 3.67
N SER A 141 -3.51 -0.68 4.53
CA SER A 141 -3.24 -1.87 5.33
C SER A 141 -4.41 -2.86 5.34
N ALA A 142 -4.08 -4.13 5.45
CA ALA A 142 -4.96 -5.22 5.83
C ALA A 142 -4.37 -5.91 7.09
N SER A 143 -4.10 -5.13 8.12
CA SER A 143 -3.47 -5.59 9.34
C SER A 143 -4.50 -6.27 10.22
N PRO A 144 -4.31 -7.55 10.63
CA PRO A 144 -5.29 -8.29 11.42
C PRO A 144 -5.51 -7.66 12.79
N TYR A 145 -6.71 -7.87 13.34
CA TYR A 145 -7.05 -7.44 14.68
C TYR A 145 -6.39 -8.38 15.71
N THR A 146 -5.72 -7.79 16.69
CA THR A 146 -5.28 -8.48 17.91
C THR A 146 -5.44 -7.54 19.09
N PHE A 147 -5.46 -8.08 20.31
CA PHE A 147 -5.51 -7.28 21.53
C PHE A 147 -4.37 -6.24 21.55
N LYS A 148 -4.67 -4.99 21.91
CA LYS A 148 -3.74 -3.84 21.92
C LYS A 148 -3.16 -3.44 20.55
N LYS A 149 -3.61 -4.02 19.45
CA LYS A 149 -3.09 -3.70 18.11
C LYS A 149 -3.33 -2.24 17.71
N LEU A 150 -4.42 -1.62 18.20
CA LEU A 150 -4.71 -0.22 17.95
C LEU A 150 -3.63 0.71 18.51
N GLU A 151 -3.20 0.47 19.75
CA GLU A 151 -2.12 1.24 20.38
C GLU A 151 -0.81 1.11 19.62
N LEU A 152 -0.49 -0.11 19.20
CA LEU A 152 0.72 -0.41 18.44
C LEU A 152 0.70 0.27 17.06
N ARG A 153 -0.43 0.22 16.33
CA ARG A 153 -0.62 0.95 15.07
C ARG A 153 -0.46 2.45 15.26
N SER A 154 -1.02 3.00 16.33
CA SER A 154 -0.90 4.42 16.67
C SER A 154 0.56 4.82 16.93
N LYS A 155 1.33 4.01 17.66
CA LYS A 155 2.76 4.24 17.91
C LYS A 155 3.57 4.23 16.60
N VAL A 156 3.35 3.24 15.75
CA VAL A 156 4.04 3.10 14.45
C VAL A 156 3.72 4.29 13.53
N SER A 157 2.44 4.63 13.41
CA SER A 157 1.98 5.75 12.57
C SER A 157 2.51 7.09 13.09
N SER A 158 2.45 7.32 14.41
CA SER A 158 2.99 8.53 15.03
C SER A 158 4.50 8.65 14.83
N PHE A 159 5.24 7.55 14.92
CA PHE A 159 6.67 7.55 14.62
C PHE A 159 6.95 7.98 13.19
N ALA A 160 6.27 7.38 12.20
CA ALA A 160 6.48 7.70 10.78
C ALA A 160 6.10 9.16 10.47
N ALA A 161 4.96 9.65 10.97
CA ALA A 161 4.52 11.02 10.81
C ALA A 161 5.51 12.04 11.41
N LYS A 162 5.97 11.79 12.64
CA LYS A 162 6.97 12.64 13.32
C LYS A 162 8.32 12.61 12.60
N TYR A 163 8.78 11.45 12.17
CA TYR A 163 10.05 11.30 11.45
C TYR A 163 10.05 12.04 10.11
N LEU A 164 8.94 11.95 9.36
CA LEU A 164 8.76 12.66 8.09
C LEU A 164 8.39 14.13 8.27
N GLN A 165 7.83 14.51 9.42
CA GLN A 165 7.24 15.83 9.71
C GLN A 165 6.06 16.17 8.79
N VAL A 166 5.22 15.17 8.49
CA VAL A 166 4.03 15.32 7.62
C VAL A 166 2.81 14.60 8.21
N PRO A 167 1.60 14.99 7.82
CA PRO A 167 0.40 14.22 8.14
C PRO A 167 0.48 12.80 7.57
N LEU A 168 -0.05 11.83 8.33
CA LEU A 168 -0.19 10.45 7.90
C LEU A 168 -1.66 10.04 7.91
N ILE A 169 -2.12 9.47 6.81
CA ILE A 169 -3.45 8.86 6.65
C ILE A 169 -3.26 7.35 6.67
N TYR A 170 -3.80 6.69 7.71
CA TYR A 170 -3.76 5.24 7.85
C TYR A 170 -5.14 4.66 7.56
N VAL A 171 -5.23 3.83 6.55
CA VAL A 171 -6.48 3.17 6.15
C VAL A 171 -6.30 1.67 6.32
N ASN A 172 -7.12 1.05 7.19
CA ASN A 172 -7.12 -0.40 7.36
C ASN A 172 -8.35 -1.01 6.73
N GLN A 173 -8.19 -2.16 6.10
CA GLN A 173 -9.32 -2.97 5.65
C GLN A 173 -10.20 -3.33 6.86
N ILE A 174 -11.52 -3.25 6.65
CA ILE A 174 -12.54 -3.69 7.60
C ILE A 174 -13.18 -4.95 7.06
N GLY A 175 -13.46 -5.89 7.93
CA GLY A 175 -14.11 -7.15 7.59
C GLY A 175 -13.56 -8.30 8.43
N ALA A 176 -14.31 -9.38 8.50
CA ALA A 176 -13.89 -10.65 9.04
C ALA A 176 -13.60 -11.60 7.89
N ASN A 177 -12.43 -12.19 7.89
CA ASN A 177 -12.05 -13.27 6.98
C ASN A 177 -11.86 -14.51 7.84
N ASP A 178 -12.46 -15.62 7.39
CA ASP A 178 -12.23 -16.94 7.95
C ASP A 178 -10.96 -17.55 7.32
N ASN A 179 -10.18 -18.23 8.15
CA ASN A 179 -8.94 -18.90 7.75
C ASN A 179 -9.13 -20.42 7.82
#